data_28537005f9cfa90d2ebbf22a04a3e83f
#
_entry.id   28537005f9cfa90d2ebbf22a04a3e83f
#
_cell.length_a   1.000
_cell.length_b   1.000
_cell.length_c   1.000
_cell.angle_alpha   90.00
_cell.angle_beta   90.00
_cell.angle_gamma   90.00
#
_symmetry.space_group_name_H-M   'P 1'
#
loop_
_entity.id
_entity.type
_entity.pdbx_description
1 polymer ?
#
loop_
_entity_poly.entity_id
_entity_poly.type
_entity_poly.pdbx_seq_one_letter_code
_entity_poly.pdbx_strand_id
1 'polypeptide(L)'
;LPDDYIETVSANKPKWWVNRYINGSFTSAEGQVYPNIDEAVIPAFDIWHRIKSEGWYIYTGADFGLRDPTVFLMVAIDPYEGMAYVFDEYVKTDEAVPYHARQMNERLAKIPHGLHRSNVGDPSGKRKNQTDNRSIFDHYREYGIYFQEGDNRLDAGIFKVHAYLANGRLKIFDTLTHTIWEHRNYRYKEPSLDSQKNLDADKPVDKDNHTVDTLRYIIQELPDNPDGLKTEMARPNHAVAPLDKHLPFALQEDDVEYQKNWYNYY
;
A
#
# COMPACT_ATOMS: atom_id res chain seq x y z
N LEU A 1 19.96 33.84 -7.46
CA LEU A 1 20.07 32.67 -6.58
C LEU A 1 21.54 32.53 -6.18
N PRO A 2 21.84 32.05 -4.94
CA PRO A 2 23.23 31.74 -4.55
C PRO A 2 23.84 30.72 -5.51
N ASP A 3 25.15 30.79 -5.76
CA ASP A 3 25.84 29.92 -6.73
C ASP A 3 25.79 28.43 -6.32
N ASP A 4 25.59 28.16 -5.02
CA ASP A 4 25.47 26.81 -4.45
C ASP A 4 24.01 26.33 -4.27
N TYR A 5 23.03 27.12 -4.73
CA TYR A 5 21.60 26.81 -4.52
C TYR A 5 21.21 25.43 -5.11
N ILE A 6 21.67 25.15 -6.34
CA ILE A 6 21.41 23.90 -7.03
C ILE A 6 22.05 22.72 -6.29
N GLU A 7 23.30 22.87 -5.85
CA GLU A 7 23.99 21.84 -5.07
C GLU A 7 23.30 21.58 -3.74
N THR A 8 22.91 22.63 -3.03
CA THR A 8 22.23 22.54 -1.74
C THR A 8 20.87 21.84 -1.87
N VAL A 9 20.08 22.20 -2.89
CA VAL A 9 18.75 21.60 -3.12
C VAL A 9 18.87 20.16 -3.62
N SER A 10 19.96 19.82 -4.31
CA SER A 10 20.20 18.50 -4.90
C SER A 10 20.86 17.51 -3.95
N ALA A 11 21.57 17.97 -2.93
CA ALA A 11 22.50 17.18 -2.10
C ALA A 11 21.91 15.92 -1.47
N ASN A 12 20.60 15.89 -1.21
CA ASN A 12 19.90 14.76 -0.62
C ASN A 12 18.72 14.26 -1.49
N LYS A 13 18.75 14.57 -2.79
CA LYS A 13 17.69 14.16 -3.70
C LYS A 13 18.18 13.06 -4.66
N PRO A 14 17.34 12.08 -5.02
CA PRO A 14 17.69 11.07 -6.01
C PRO A 14 17.98 11.72 -7.38
N LYS A 15 18.80 11.05 -8.19
CA LYS A 15 19.18 11.53 -9.54
C LYS A 15 17.96 11.85 -10.42
N TRP A 16 16.92 11.02 -10.36
CA TRP A 16 15.69 11.24 -11.13
C TRP A 16 15.00 12.56 -10.74
N TRP A 17 14.96 12.88 -9.42
CA TRP A 17 14.38 14.11 -8.93
C TRP A 17 15.19 15.33 -9.41
N VAL A 18 16.51 15.26 -9.29
CA VAL A 18 17.42 16.32 -9.78
C VAL A 18 17.24 16.52 -11.28
N ASN A 19 17.22 15.44 -12.04
CA ASN A 19 17.04 15.50 -13.49
C ASN A 19 15.69 16.14 -13.85
N ARG A 20 14.62 15.77 -13.19
CA ARG A 20 13.28 16.28 -13.46
C ARG A 20 13.10 17.74 -13.04
N TYR A 21 13.41 18.05 -11.77
CA TYR A 21 13.05 19.35 -11.17
C TYR A 21 14.15 20.40 -11.26
N ILE A 22 15.39 20.02 -11.39
CA ILE A 22 16.53 20.93 -11.52
C ILE A 22 16.98 21.06 -12.97
N ASN A 23 17.19 19.95 -13.66
CA ASN A 23 17.71 19.95 -15.02
C ASN A 23 16.63 20.05 -16.10
N GLY A 24 15.34 20.02 -15.72
CA GLY A 24 14.21 20.03 -16.67
C GLY A 24 14.21 18.84 -17.63
N SER A 25 14.94 17.78 -17.25
CA SER A 25 15.12 16.60 -18.09
C SER A 25 13.99 15.60 -17.81
N PHE A 26 13.08 15.47 -18.75
CA PHE A 26 12.04 14.44 -18.75
C PHE A 26 12.54 13.07 -19.22
N THR A 27 13.83 12.83 -19.09
CA THR A 27 14.53 11.64 -19.57
C THR A 27 14.55 10.49 -18.55
N SER A 28 13.42 10.14 -17.93
CA SER A 28 13.23 8.70 -17.78
C SER A 28 12.70 8.20 -19.13
N ALA A 29 13.26 7.15 -19.68
CA ALA A 29 12.71 6.53 -20.86
C ALA A 29 11.21 6.34 -20.63
N GLU A 30 10.36 7.15 -21.32
CA GLU A 30 8.91 7.02 -21.30
C GLU A 30 8.10 7.63 -20.13
N GLY A 31 8.65 8.48 -19.25
CA GLY A 31 7.86 9.17 -18.19
C GLY A 31 7.37 8.28 -17.04
N GLN A 32 7.89 7.08 -16.87
CA GLN A 32 7.56 6.20 -15.75
C GLN A 32 7.86 6.86 -14.40
N VAL A 33 6.93 6.67 -13.45
CA VAL A 33 7.15 7.11 -12.07
C VAL A 33 8.17 6.21 -11.36
N TYR A 34 8.13 4.89 -11.58
CA TYR A 34 9.02 3.91 -10.95
C TYR A 34 9.81 3.10 -12.00
N PRO A 35 10.84 3.69 -12.64
CA PRO A 35 11.57 3.03 -13.74
C PRO A 35 12.33 1.77 -13.31
N ASN A 36 12.67 1.63 -12.02
CA ASN A 36 13.42 0.50 -11.49
C ASN A 36 12.55 -0.55 -10.79
N ILE A 37 11.24 -0.54 -11.06
CA ILE A 37 10.33 -1.46 -10.38
C ILE A 37 10.67 -2.93 -10.63
N ASP A 38 11.16 -3.26 -11.81
CA ASP A 38 11.51 -4.64 -12.19
C ASP A 38 12.66 -5.21 -11.35
N GLU A 39 13.56 -4.37 -10.83
CA GLU A 39 14.65 -4.79 -9.93
C GLU A 39 14.14 -5.19 -8.55
N ALA A 40 12.91 -4.76 -8.21
CA ALA A 40 12.25 -5.13 -6.97
C ALA A 40 11.46 -6.44 -7.07
N VAL A 41 11.16 -6.92 -8.28
CA VAL A 41 10.40 -8.16 -8.47
C VAL A 41 11.29 -9.36 -8.18
N ILE A 42 10.83 -10.24 -7.30
CA ILE A 42 11.55 -11.44 -6.88
C ILE A 42 10.62 -12.66 -6.91
N PRO A 43 11.17 -13.87 -7.10
CA PRO A 43 10.40 -15.10 -6.92
C PRO A 43 9.78 -15.18 -5.53
N ALA A 44 8.50 -15.58 -5.47
CA ALA A 44 7.82 -15.78 -4.20
C ALA A 44 8.47 -16.92 -3.39
N PHE A 45 8.53 -16.74 -2.07
CA PHE A 45 9.01 -17.75 -1.12
C PHE A 45 8.03 -17.88 0.06
N ASP A 46 8.23 -18.87 0.93
CA ASP A 46 7.42 -19.02 2.14
C ASP A 46 7.72 -17.89 3.16
N ILE A 47 7.09 -16.75 2.94
CA ILE A 47 7.21 -15.58 3.80
C ILE A 47 6.54 -15.80 5.17
N TRP A 48 5.50 -16.64 5.23
CA TRP A 48 4.82 -16.93 6.48
C TRP A 48 5.74 -17.65 7.48
N HIS A 49 6.68 -18.45 6.98
CA HIS A 49 7.71 -19.04 7.83
C HIS A 49 8.56 -17.95 8.47
N ARG A 50 9.04 -16.96 7.70
CA ARG A 50 9.84 -15.83 8.22
C ARG A 50 9.06 -14.98 9.20
N ILE A 51 7.82 -14.63 8.87
CA ILE A 51 6.92 -13.87 9.75
C ILE A 51 6.80 -14.56 11.11
N LYS A 52 6.56 -15.89 11.13
CA LYS A 52 6.34 -16.63 12.37
C LYS A 52 7.62 -16.90 13.15
N SER A 53 8.72 -17.23 12.48
CA SER A 53 9.99 -17.62 13.14
C SER A 53 10.84 -16.43 13.55
N GLU A 54 10.80 -15.34 12.78
CA GLU A 54 11.66 -14.18 12.97
C GLU A 54 10.89 -12.94 13.48
N GLY A 55 9.56 -13.05 13.62
CA GLY A 55 8.73 -11.97 14.16
C GLY A 55 8.61 -10.77 13.22
N TRP A 56 8.59 -11.00 11.90
CA TRP A 56 8.42 -9.91 10.94
C TRP A 56 7.05 -9.26 11.09
N TYR A 57 7.00 -7.94 10.97
CA TYR A 57 5.76 -7.19 11.08
C TYR A 57 4.99 -7.15 9.77
N ILE A 58 3.67 -7.06 9.87
CA ILE A 58 2.81 -6.91 8.71
C ILE A 58 2.12 -5.56 8.78
N TYR A 59 2.19 -4.84 7.68
CA TYR A 59 1.44 -3.64 7.37
C TYR A 59 0.46 -3.97 6.25
N THR A 60 -0.73 -3.45 6.33
CA THR A 60 -1.76 -3.67 5.32
C THR A 60 -2.33 -2.35 4.84
N GLY A 61 -2.84 -2.32 3.63
CA GLY A 61 -3.48 -1.11 3.10
C GLY A 61 -4.57 -1.44 2.12
N ALA A 62 -5.49 -0.48 1.93
CA ALA A 62 -6.59 -0.61 0.99
C ALA A 62 -6.85 0.68 0.22
N ASP A 63 -7.23 0.52 -1.04
CA ASP A 63 -7.93 1.52 -1.84
C ASP A 63 -9.35 1.03 -2.13
N PHE A 64 -10.34 1.92 -2.16
CA PHE A 64 -11.75 1.56 -2.17
C PHE A 64 -12.42 2.02 -3.46
N GLY A 65 -12.81 1.10 -4.29
CA GLY A 65 -13.58 1.34 -5.49
C GLY A 65 -14.84 0.48 -5.56
N LEU A 66 -15.73 0.81 -6.47
CA LEU A 66 -16.86 -0.03 -6.87
C LEU A 66 -16.70 -0.44 -8.33
N ARG A 67 -16.68 0.55 -9.25
CA ARG A 67 -16.35 0.34 -10.66
C ARG A 67 -14.84 0.22 -10.86
N ASP A 68 -14.09 1.12 -10.21
CA ASP A 68 -12.67 0.94 -9.99
C ASP A 68 -12.43 -0.18 -8.98
N PRO A 69 -11.31 -0.88 -9.05
CA PRO A 69 -11.08 -1.99 -8.15
C PRO A 69 -10.96 -1.56 -6.69
N THR A 70 -11.53 -2.35 -5.79
CA THR A 70 -11.07 -2.35 -4.40
C THR A 70 -9.82 -3.18 -4.32
N VAL A 71 -8.77 -2.58 -3.75
CA VAL A 71 -7.44 -3.18 -3.56
C VAL A 71 -7.18 -3.40 -2.08
N PHE A 72 -6.52 -4.50 -1.75
CA PHE A 72 -5.94 -4.72 -0.44
C PHE A 72 -4.56 -5.37 -0.61
N LEU A 73 -3.54 -4.75 -0.03
CA LEU A 73 -2.17 -5.23 -0.06
C LEU A 73 -1.68 -5.61 1.32
N MET A 74 -0.82 -6.63 1.38
CA MET A 74 -0.09 -7.02 2.56
C MET A 74 1.42 -6.88 2.34
N VAL A 75 2.09 -6.20 3.27
CA VAL A 75 3.52 -5.94 3.24
C VAL A 75 4.15 -6.46 4.53
N ALA A 76 5.08 -7.39 4.40
CA ALA A 76 5.88 -7.87 5.52
C ALA A 76 7.17 -7.06 5.62
N ILE A 77 7.55 -6.72 6.85
CA ILE A 77 8.74 -5.94 7.15
C ILE A 77 9.71 -6.81 7.93
N ASP A 78 10.90 -7.03 7.34
CA ASP A 78 12.06 -7.52 8.07
C ASP A 78 12.63 -6.38 8.91
N PRO A 79 12.48 -6.42 10.24
CA PRO A 79 12.93 -5.34 11.09
C PRO A 79 14.46 -5.31 11.27
N TYR A 80 15.16 -6.38 10.91
CA TYR A 80 16.62 -6.49 11.08
C TYR A 80 17.35 -5.85 9.90
N GLU A 81 16.87 -6.09 8.68
CA GLU A 81 17.47 -5.54 7.46
C GLU A 81 16.73 -4.31 6.95
N GLY A 82 15.54 -4.03 7.47
CA GLY A 82 14.68 -2.93 7.05
C GLY A 82 14.11 -3.15 5.64
N MET A 83 13.91 -4.41 5.27
CA MET A 83 13.36 -4.80 3.98
C MET A 83 11.83 -4.86 4.05
N ALA A 84 11.17 -4.37 3.01
CA ALA A 84 9.73 -4.44 2.83
C ALA A 84 9.40 -5.43 1.69
N TYR A 85 8.56 -6.41 1.97
CA TYR A 85 8.13 -7.44 1.02
C TYR A 85 6.63 -7.32 0.78
N VAL A 86 6.22 -6.89 -0.42
CA VAL A 86 4.82 -6.96 -0.85
C VAL A 86 4.57 -8.41 -1.26
N PHE A 87 3.67 -9.11 -0.57
CA PHE A 87 3.55 -10.57 -0.70
C PHE A 87 2.13 -11.10 -0.92
N ASP A 88 1.11 -10.28 -0.71
CA ASP A 88 -0.29 -10.65 -1.02
C ASP A 88 -1.01 -9.43 -1.59
N GLU A 89 -1.78 -9.66 -2.65
CA GLU A 89 -2.66 -8.68 -3.26
C GLU A 89 -4.08 -9.25 -3.39
N TYR A 90 -5.04 -8.41 -3.12
CA TYR A 90 -6.43 -8.61 -3.46
C TYR A 90 -6.89 -7.45 -4.32
N VAL A 91 -7.43 -7.75 -5.49
CA VAL A 91 -7.92 -6.75 -6.45
C VAL A 91 -9.25 -7.24 -7.02
N LYS A 92 -10.32 -6.48 -6.83
CA LYS A 92 -11.65 -6.89 -7.28
C LYS A 92 -12.55 -5.68 -7.53
N THR A 93 -13.29 -5.71 -8.64
CA THR A 93 -14.32 -4.74 -9.02
C THR A 93 -15.72 -5.29 -8.82
N ASP A 94 -16.70 -4.41 -8.83
CA ASP A 94 -18.14 -4.72 -8.90
C ASP A 94 -18.67 -5.58 -7.75
N GLU A 95 -18.04 -5.49 -6.57
CA GLU A 95 -18.47 -6.16 -5.36
C GLU A 95 -18.82 -5.15 -4.26
N ALA A 96 -19.68 -5.54 -3.33
CA ALA A 96 -20.06 -4.71 -2.20
C ALA A 96 -19.12 -4.90 -1.01
N VAL A 97 -19.12 -3.94 -0.07
CA VAL A 97 -18.28 -3.96 1.15
C VAL A 97 -18.31 -5.29 1.90
N PRO A 98 -19.46 -5.99 2.10
CA PRO A 98 -19.47 -7.28 2.79
C PRO A 98 -18.56 -8.34 2.15
N TYR A 99 -18.54 -8.37 0.81
CA TYR A 99 -17.68 -9.32 0.07
C TYR A 99 -16.19 -8.98 0.27
N HIS A 100 -15.84 -7.71 0.06
CA HIS A 100 -14.45 -7.25 0.27
C HIS A 100 -14.00 -7.47 1.72
N ALA A 101 -14.84 -7.15 2.69
CA ALA A 101 -14.53 -7.32 4.10
C ALA A 101 -14.26 -8.79 4.47
N ARG A 102 -15.03 -9.74 3.92
CA ARG A 102 -14.76 -11.16 4.09
C ARG A 102 -13.38 -11.53 3.55
N GLN A 103 -13.07 -11.10 2.32
CA GLN A 103 -11.78 -11.39 1.67
C GLN A 103 -10.59 -10.80 2.44
N MET A 104 -10.74 -9.61 2.99
CA MET A 104 -9.74 -8.98 3.84
C MET A 104 -9.60 -9.73 5.18
N ASN A 105 -10.70 -10.10 5.82
CA ASN A 105 -10.69 -10.82 7.09
C ASN A 105 -10.05 -12.21 6.97
N GLU A 106 -10.27 -12.93 5.87
CA GLU A 106 -9.61 -14.21 5.59
C GLU A 106 -8.08 -14.07 5.51
N ARG A 107 -7.58 -12.93 5.04
CA ARG A 107 -6.15 -12.61 4.99
C ARG A 107 -5.63 -12.16 6.35
N LEU A 108 -6.32 -11.25 6.99
CA LEU A 108 -5.97 -10.72 8.32
C LEU A 108 -5.91 -11.82 9.38
N ALA A 109 -6.81 -12.80 9.31
CA ALA A 109 -6.85 -13.94 10.23
C ALA A 109 -5.58 -14.83 10.18
N LYS A 110 -4.81 -14.78 9.09
CA LYS A 110 -3.54 -15.53 8.97
C LYS A 110 -2.39 -14.87 9.73
N ILE A 111 -2.52 -13.57 10.06
CA ILE A 111 -1.47 -12.80 10.72
C ILE A 111 -1.33 -13.26 12.18
N PRO A 112 -0.14 -13.66 12.62
CA PRO A 112 0.07 -14.02 14.01
C PRO A 112 -0.21 -12.83 14.94
N HIS A 113 -0.74 -13.16 16.13
CA HIS A 113 -1.07 -12.15 17.14
C HIS A 113 0.14 -11.24 17.44
N GLY A 114 -0.11 -9.92 17.45
CA GLY A 114 0.90 -8.92 17.77
C GLY A 114 1.86 -8.56 16.63
N LEU A 115 1.75 -9.17 15.45
CA LEU A 115 2.60 -8.85 14.30
C LEU A 115 1.93 -7.91 13.29
N HIS A 116 0.62 -7.69 13.35
CA HIS A 116 -0.07 -6.67 12.56
C HIS A 116 0.16 -5.29 13.17
N ARG A 117 0.71 -4.35 12.39
CA ARG A 117 1.10 -3.02 12.88
C ARG A 117 0.17 -1.90 12.45
N SER A 118 -0.26 -1.91 11.21
CA SER A 118 -1.08 -0.86 10.65
C SER A 118 -1.99 -1.41 9.56
N ASN A 119 -3.16 -0.81 9.44
CA ASN A 119 -4.11 -1.05 8.37
C ASN A 119 -4.55 0.31 7.83
N VAL A 120 -3.89 0.78 6.78
CA VAL A 120 -4.14 2.10 6.20
C VAL A 120 -5.15 2.02 5.07
N GLY A 121 -5.99 3.02 4.95
CA GLY A 121 -6.94 3.13 3.84
C GLY A 121 -6.78 4.44 3.09
N ASP A 122 -7.18 4.44 1.83
CA ASP A 122 -7.30 5.68 1.06
C ASP A 122 -8.07 6.73 1.87
N PRO A 123 -7.54 7.96 2.02
CA PRO A 123 -8.18 9.04 2.76
C PRO A 123 -9.60 9.39 2.27
N SER A 124 -9.90 9.17 0.99
CA SER A 124 -11.24 9.39 0.45
C SER A 124 -12.30 8.51 1.12
N GLY A 125 -11.90 7.31 1.57
CA GLY A 125 -12.75 6.36 2.28
C GLY A 125 -13.31 6.87 3.62
N LYS A 126 -12.76 7.98 4.16
CA LYS A 126 -13.25 8.65 5.36
C LYS A 126 -14.40 9.62 5.07
N ARG A 127 -14.63 9.97 3.80
CA ARG A 127 -15.70 10.88 3.41
C ARG A 127 -17.05 10.21 3.63
N LYS A 128 -17.93 10.93 4.33
CA LYS A 128 -19.30 10.47 4.55
C LYS A 128 -20.14 10.64 3.29
N ASN A 129 -20.92 9.63 2.94
CA ASN A 129 -21.88 9.74 1.86
C ASN A 129 -23.18 10.43 2.34
N GLN A 130 -24.00 10.90 1.41
CA GLN A 130 -25.24 11.63 1.74
C GLN A 130 -26.43 10.70 2.03
N THR A 131 -26.30 9.41 1.72
CA THR A 131 -27.42 8.46 1.83
C THR A 131 -27.66 8.03 3.27
N ASP A 132 -26.57 7.67 3.97
CA ASP A 132 -26.63 7.15 5.35
C ASP A 132 -25.72 7.92 6.33
N ASN A 133 -25.06 8.99 5.85
CA ASN A 133 -24.10 9.80 6.61
C ASN A 133 -22.91 9.00 7.17
N ARG A 134 -22.55 7.89 6.50
CA ARG A 134 -21.48 7.00 6.88
C ARG A 134 -20.35 7.04 5.86
N SER A 135 -19.14 6.77 6.31
CA SER A 135 -17.96 6.63 5.46
C SER A 135 -17.74 5.16 5.09
N ILE A 136 -16.92 4.91 4.09
CA ILE A 136 -16.47 3.54 3.76
C ILE A 136 -15.74 2.91 4.97
N PHE A 137 -14.93 3.67 5.71
CA PHE A 137 -14.30 3.19 6.95
C PHE A 137 -15.32 2.75 8.00
N ASP A 138 -16.47 3.47 8.12
CA ASP A 138 -17.52 3.08 9.04
C ASP A 138 -18.19 1.77 8.63
N HIS A 139 -18.37 1.53 7.34
CA HIS A 139 -18.90 0.26 6.84
C HIS A 139 -17.93 -0.90 7.12
N TYR A 140 -16.63 -0.77 6.85
CA TYR A 140 -15.65 -1.83 7.16
C TYR A 140 -15.52 -2.11 8.66
N ARG A 141 -15.72 -1.08 9.50
CA ARG A 141 -15.72 -1.24 10.96
C ARG A 141 -16.79 -2.21 11.46
N GLU A 142 -17.94 -2.30 10.78
CA GLU A 142 -18.98 -3.28 11.11
C GLU A 142 -18.51 -4.73 10.96
N TYR A 143 -17.51 -4.95 10.11
CA TYR A 143 -16.87 -6.25 9.88
C TYR A 143 -15.58 -6.42 10.70
N GLY A 144 -15.34 -5.55 11.69
CA GLY A 144 -14.14 -5.61 12.54
C GLY A 144 -12.85 -5.13 11.87
N ILE A 145 -12.94 -4.48 10.70
CA ILE A 145 -11.77 -3.94 10.00
C ILE A 145 -11.68 -2.43 10.28
N TYR A 146 -10.60 -2.02 10.93
CA TYR A 146 -10.35 -0.64 11.31
C TYR A 146 -9.24 -0.07 10.45
N PHE A 147 -9.57 0.91 9.61
CA PHE A 147 -8.59 1.62 8.80
C PHE A 147 -8.15 2.91 9.48
N GLN A 148 -6.85 3.18 9.41
CA GLN A 148 -6.28 4.50 9.64
C GLN A 148 -6.24 5.25 8.31
N GLU A 149 -6.33 6.58 8.36
CA GLU A 149 -6.24 7.43 7.18
C GLU A 149 -4.79 7.47 6.68
N GLY A 150 -4.56 7.03 5.45
CA GLY A 150 -3.25 7.11 4.81
C GLY A 150 -2.80 8.54 4.55
N ASP A 151 -1.51 8.77 4.48
CA ASP A 151 -0.95 10.09 4.14
C ASP A 151 -1.13 10.37 2.64
N ASN A 152 -1.93 11.38 2.31
CA ASN A 152 -2.29 11.74 0.94
C ASN A 152 -1.26 12.64 0.23
N ARG A 153 -0.11 12.93 0.85
CA ARG A 153 0.96 13.73 0.22
C ARG A 153 1.65 12.95 -0.89
N LEU A 154 1.19 13.18 -2.13
CA LEU A 154 1.58 12.40 -3.30
C LEU A 154 3.11 12.43 -3.52
N ASP A 155 3.71 13.62 -3.60
CA ASP A 155 5.15 13.77 -3.90
C ASP A 155 6.03 13.15 -2.82
N ALA A 156 5.69 13.36 -1.55
CA ALA A 156 6.40 12.77 -0.42
C ALA A 156 6.32 11.24 -0.45
N GLY A 157 5.15 10.70 -0.77
CA GLY A 157 4.93 9.26 -0.90
C GLY A 157 5.70 8.65 -2.07
N ILE A 158 5.63 9.26 -3.26
CA ILE A 158 6.42 8.84 -4.43
C ILE A 158 7.91 8.86 -4.09
N PHE A 159 8.39 9.92 -3.46
CA PHE A 159 9.78 10.04 -3.04
C PHE A 159 10.20 8.90 -2.09
N LYS A 160 9.35 8.56 -1.12
CA LYS A 160 9.64 7.51 -0.15
C LYS A 160 9.68 6.11 -0.81
N VAL A 161 8.75 5.82 -1.71
CA VAL A 161 8.78 4.56 -2.50
C VAL A 161 10.06 4.49 -3.35
N HIS A 162 10.44 5.59 -4.01
CA HIS A 162 11.73 5.65 -4.73
C HIS A 162 12.93 5.38 -3.84
N ALA A 163 12.95 5.94 -2.62
CA ALA A 163 14.04 5.69 -1.68
C ALA A 163 14.14 4.22 -1.30
N TYR A 164 13.00 3.55 -1.09
CA TYR A 164 12.97 2.11 -0.83
C TYR A 164 13.45 1.28 -2.02
N LEU A 165 13.04 1.65 -3.25
CA LEU A 165 13.50 1.00 -4.49
C LEU A 165 15.01 1.22 -4.72
N ALA A 166 15.49 2.46 -4.64
CA ALA A 166 16.88 2.82 -4.90
C ALA A 166 17.87 2.15 -3.93
N ASN A 167 17.43 1.93 -2.69
CA ASN A 167 18.22 1.23 -1.69
C ASN A 167 18.03 -0.29 -1.71
N GLY A 168 17.26 -0.83 -2.67
CA GLY A 168 16.96 -2.26 -2.78
C GLY A 168 16.09 -2.81 -1.65
N ARG A 169 15.45 -1.93 -0.86
CA ARG A 169 14.69 -2.26 0.36
C ARG A 169 13.23 -2.64 0.09
N LEU A 170 12.72 -2.41 -1.10
CA LEU A 170 11.39 -2.86 -1.52
C LEU A 170 11.53 -4.10 -2.39
N LYS A 171 10.79 -5.15 -2.05
CA LYS A 171 10.65 -6.37 -2.86
C LYS A 171 9.18 -6.66 -3.09
N ILE A 172 8.87 -7.15 -4.28
CA ILE A 172 7.51 -7.48 -4.73
C ILE A 172 7.53 -8.92 -5.24
N PHE A 173 6.67 -9.77 -4.74
CA PHE A 173 6.59 -11.15 -5.22
C PHE A 173 6.08 -11.18 -6.66
N ASP A 174 6.69 -12.01 -7.49
CA ASP A 174 6.37 -12.18 -8.91
C ASP A 174 4.94 -12.70 -9.16
N THR A 175 4.29 -13.20 -8.13
CA THR A 175 2.88 -13.62 -8.15
C THR A 175 1.89 -12.47 -8.12
N LEU A 176 2.33 -11.25 -7.76
CA LEU A 176 1.47 -10.08 -7.61
C LEU A 176 1.31 -9.33 -8.95
N THR A 177 0.55 -9.93 -9.85
CA THR A 177 0.50 -9.51 -11.25
C THR A 177 -0.13 -8.13 -11.46
N HIS A 178 -1.15 -7.77 -10.67
CA HIS A 178 -1.77 -6.43 -10.73
C HIS A 178 -0.82 -5.36 -10.19
N THR A 179 -0.24 -5.58 -9.02
CA THR A 179 0.73 -4.65 -8.43
C THR A 179 1.89 -4.38 -9.38
N ILE A 180 2.48 -5.42 -9.97
CA ILE A 180 3.59 -5.28 -10.93
C ILE A 180 3.14 -4.52 -12.17
N TRP A 181 1.96 -4.87 -12.71
CA TRP A 181 1.46 -4.25 -13.93
C TRP A 181 1.19 -2.76 -13.73
N GLU A 182 0.49 -2.35 -12.68
CA GLU A 182 0.20 -0.94 -12.40
C GLU A 182 1.49 -0.14 -12.20
N HIS A 183 2.44 -0.63 -11.39
CA HIS A 183 3.71 0.06 -11.15
C HIS A 183 4.54 0.22 -12.44
N ARG A 184 4.55 -0.76 -13.34
CA ARG A 184 5.21 -0.66 -14.66
C ARG A 184 4.56 0.38 -15.57
N ASN A 185 3.25 0.57 -15.45
CA ASN A 185 2.47 1.47 -16.30
C ASN A 185 2.22 2.84 -15.66
N TYR A 186 2.57 3.05 -14.38
CA TYR A 186 2.37 4.31 -13.70
C TYR A 186 3.31 5.39 -14.25
N ARG A 187 2.73 6.44 -14.84
CA ARG A 187 3.45 7.45 -15.61
C ARG A 187 3.04 8.85 -15.22
N TYR A 188 3.96 9.77 -15.41
CA TYR A 188 3.63 11.18 -15.36
C TYR A 188 2.81 11.59 -16.59
N LYS A 189 1.98 12.62 -16.44
CA LYS A 189 1.25 13.20 -17.56
C LYS A 189 2.23 13.76 -18.58
N GLU A 190 1.91 13.60 -19.87
CA GLU A 190 2.69 14.22 -20.93
C GLU A 190 2.53 15.74 -20.92
N PRO A 191 3.61 16.52 -21.16
CA PRO A 191 3.51 17.96 -21.29
C PRO A 191 2.53 18.30 -22.45
N SER A 192 1.58 19.20 -22.17
CA SER A 192 0.65 19.71 -23.19
C SER A 192 1.20 20.99 -23.82
N LEU A 193 0.84 21.26 -25.07
CA LEU A 193 1.11 22.55 -25.72
C LEU A 193 0.30 23.70 -25.08
N ASP A 194 -0.74 23.37 -24.32
CA ASP A 194 -1.53 24.32 -23.56
C ASP A 194 -0.82 24.64 -22.22
N SER A 195 -0.39 25.87 -22.03
CA SER A 195 0.36 26.32 -20.86
C SER A 195 -0.41 26.12 -19.52
N GLN A 196 -1.75 26.17 -19.54
CA GLN A 196 -2.56 25.92 -18.35
C GLN A 196 -2.57 24.44 -17.95
N LYS A 197 -2.46 23.51 -18.91
CA LYS A 197 -2.37 22.07 -18.65
C LYS A 197 -0.98 21.64 -18.19
N ASN A 198 0.05 22.44 -18.44
CA ASN A 198 1.42 22.14 -18.02
C ASN A 198 1.64 22.26 -16.52
N LEU A 199 0.77 22.96 -15.79
CA LEU A 199 0.80 23.01 -14.31
C LEU A 199 0.55 21.63 -13.68
N ASP A 200 -0.08 20.72 -14.40
CA ASP A 200 -0.33 19.34 -13.95
C ASP A 200 0.59 18.30 -14.60
N ALA A 201 1.52 18.71 -15.47
CA ALA A 201 2.45 17.78 -16.13
C ALA A 201 3.39 17.07 -15.14
N ASP A 202 3.57 17.64 -13.95
CA ASP A 202 4.37 17.06 -12.88
C ASP A 202 3.62 16.03 -12.03
N LYS A 203 2.32 15.86 -12.28
CA LYS A 203 1.52 14.85 -11.58
C LYS A 203 1.42 13.57 -12.41
N PRO A 204 1.46 12.40 -11.78
CA PRO A 204 1.14 11.15 -12.46
C PRO A 204 -0.27 11.14 -13.06
N VAL A 205 -0.49 10.25 -14.01
CA VAL A 205 -1.82 9.97 -14.53
C VAL A 205 -2.63 9.27 -13.44
N ASP A 206 -3.80 9.82 -13.16
CA ASP A 206 -4.76 9.27 -12.17
C ASP A 206 -5.64 8.22 -12.85
N LYS A 207 -5.03 7.08 -13.14
CA LYS A 207 -5.70 5.93 -13.77
C LYS A 207 -4.85 4.67 -13.57
N ASP A 208 -5.52 3.55 -13.30
CA ASP A 208 -4.88 2.24 -13.12
C ASP A 208 -3.70 2.31 -12.11
N ASN A 209 -3.93 2.96 -10.96
CA ASN A 209 -2.93 3.26 -9.93
C ASN A 209 -3.33 2.81 -8.52
N HIS A 210 -4.33 1.96 -8.40
CA HIS A 210 -4.93 1.57 -7.10
C HIS A 210 -3.97 0.80 -6.20
N THR A 211 -3.21 -0.15 -6.75
CA THR A 211 -2.16 -0.86 -6.00
C THR A 211 -0.96 0.04 -5.73
N VAL A 212 -0.67 0.97 -6.65
CA VAL A 212 0.40 1.96 -6.50
C VAL A 212 0.12 2.87 -5.32
N ASP A 213 -1.08 3.43 -5.26
CA ASP A 213 -1.49 4.32 -4.18
C ASP A 213 -1.59 3.55 -2.85
N THR A 214 -2.14 2.34 -2.86
CA THR A 214 -2.19 1.48 -1.68
C THR A 214 -0.77 1.20 -1.13
N LEU A 215 0.18 0.82 -1.99
CA LEU A 215 1.56 0.60 -1.58
C LEU A 215 2.21 1.89 -1.06
N ARG A 216 1.95 3.02 -1.70
CA ARG A 216 2.44 4.34 -1.29
C ARG A 216 1.96 4.69 0.12
N TYR A 217 0.68 4.47 0.45
CA TYR A 217 0.15 4.69 1.80
C TYR A 217 0.87 3.79 2.83
N ILE A 218 1.04 2.50 2.52
CA ILE A 218 1.74 1.56 3.42
C ILE A 218 3.20 2.02 3.65
N ILE A 219 3.92 2.35 2.58
CA ILE A 219 5.34 2.78 2.69
C ILE A 219 5.47 4.09 3.48
N GLN A 220 4.48 4.99 3.41
CA GLN A 220 4.50 6.23 4.19
C GLN A 220 4.38 5.99 5.70
N GLU A 221 3.74 4.90 6.13
CA GLU A 221 3.68 4.49 7.54
C GLU A 221 5.02 3.96 8.08
N LEU A 222 5.91 3.49 7.20
CA LEU A 222 7.18 2.92 7.63
C LEU A 222 8.16 4.01 8.08
N PRO A 223 9.04 3.73 9.06
CA PRO A 223 10.14 4.63 9.40
C PRO A 223 11.09 4.88 8.23
N ASP A 224 11.67 6.07 8.17
CA ASP A 224 12.59 6.45 7.08
C ASP A 224 13.92 5.68 7.12
N ASN A 225 14.30 5.17 8.29
CA ASN A 225 15.54 4.42 8.47
C ASN A 225 15.30 3.03 9.09
N PRO A 226 16.18 2.05 8.83
CA PRO A 226 16.09 0.69 9.40
C PRO A 226 16.18 0.66 10.93
N ASP A 227 16.95 1.56 11.53
CA ASP A 227 17.09 1.63 12.99
C ASP A 227 15.80 2.10 13.65
N GLY A 228 14.98 2.88 12.96
CA GLY A 228 13.62 3.22 13.38
C GLY A 228 12.73 1.99 13.51
N LEU A 229 12.85 1.01 12.62
CA LEU A 229 12.11 -0.26 12.71
C LEU A 229 12.51 -1.06 13.94
N LYS A 230 13.81 -1.15 14.25
CA LYS A 230 14.31 -1.79 15.49
C LYS A 230 13.79 -1.10 16.75
N THR A 231 13.70 0.23 16.73
CA THR A 231 13.17 1.03 17.84
C THR A 231 11.66 0.81 18.00
N GLU A 232 10.95 0.63 16.90
CA GLU A 232 9.52 0.31 16.92
C GLU A 232 9.23 -1.08 17.51
N MET A 233 10.12 -2.06 17.29
CA MET A 233 10.05 -3.37 17.96
C MET A 233 10.09 -3.27 19.48
N ALA A 234 10.84 -2.30 19.99
CA ALA A 234 10.96 -2.09 21.45
C ALA A 234 9.75 -1.37 22.06
N ARG A 235 8.85 -0.78 21.24
CA ARG A 235 7.63 -0.16 21.75
C ARG A 235 6.58 -1.23 22.04
N PRO A 236 5.97 -1.23 23.24
CA PRO A 236 4.85 -2.10 23.51
C PRO A 236 3.74 -1.82 22.50
N ASN A 237 3.19 -2.89 21.93
CA ASN A 237 2.12 -2.84 20.95
C ASN A 237 1.06 -1.78 21.31
N HIS A 238 0.94 -0.72 20.53
CA HIS A 238 -0.36 -0.13 20.31
C HIS A 238 -1.10 -1.12 19.42
N ALA A 239 -1.52 -2.22 20.03
CA ALA A 239 -2.30 -3.23 19.34
C ALA A 239 -3.48 -2.52 18.67
N VAL A 240 -3.64 -2.71 17.37
CA VAL A 240 -4.96 -2.68 16.76
C VAL A 240 -5.83 -3.48 17.73
N ALA A 241 -6.86 -2.84 18.28
CA ALA A 241 -7.64 -3.44 19.36
C ALA A 241 -7.94 -4.90 19.03
N PRO A 242 -7.78 -5.84 19.96
CA PRO A 242 -8.08 -7.22 19.69
C PRO A 242 -9.48 -7.26 19.12
N LEU A 243 -9.67 -8.04 18.02
CA LEU A 243 -10.99 -8.34 17.49
C LEU A 243 -11.89 -8.62 18.68
N ASP A 244 -12.83 -7.71 18.95
CA ASP A 244 -13.72 -7.85 20.07
C ASP A 244 -14.53 -9.12 19.82
N LYS A 245 -14.35 -10.12 20.68
CA LYS A 245 -15.07 -11.40 20.60
C LYS A 245 -16.58 -11.26 20.76
N HIS A 246 -17.05 -10.03 20.95
CA HIS A 246 -18.44 -9.64 21.05
C HIS A 246 -18.93 -8.88 19.81
N LEU A 247 -18.47 -9.24 18.61
CA LEU A 247 -19.13 -8.82 17.39
C LEU A 247 -20.59 -9.30 17.44
N PRO A 248 -21.58 -8.40 17.24
CA PRO A 248 -22.98 -8.77 17.25
C PRO A 248 -23.42 -9.62 16.04
N PHE A 249 -22.50 -10.07 15.24
CA PHE A 249 -22.64 -11.08 14.19
C PHE A 249 -21.74 -12.27 14.52
N ALA A 250 -22.12 -13.03 15.52
CA ALA A 250 -21.85 -14.46 15.49
C ALA A 250 -22.50 -14.99 14.21
N LEU A 251 -21.67 -15.50 13.29
CA LEU A 251 -22.18 -16.34 12.20
C LEU A 251 -23.15 -17.33 12.82
N GLN A 252 -24.42 -17.32 12.41
CA GLN A 252 -25.38 -18.30 12.86
C GLN A 252 -24.83 -19.66 12.47
N GLU A 253 -25.07 -20.69 13.28
CA GLU A 253 -24.55 -22.05 13.08
C GLU A 253 -24.82 -22.61 11.68
N ASP A 254 -25.81 -22.07 10.98
CA ASP A 254 -26.16 -22.37 9.59
C ASP A 254 -25.05 -22.01 8.57
N ASP A 255 -24.21 -21.02 8.84
CA ASP A 255 -23.09 -20.65 7.96
C ASP A 255 -21.89 -21.61 8.10
N VAL A 256 -21.77 -22.30 9.21
CA VAL A 256 -20.72 -23.30 9.46
C VAL A 256 -20.99 -24.59 8.67
N GLU A 257 -22.25 -24.93 8.46
CA GLU A 257 -22.66 -26.11 7.65
C GLU A 257 -22.46 -25.86 6.17
N TYR A 258 -22.61 -24.60 5.71
CA TYR A 258 -22.31 -24.19 4.34
C TYR A 258 -20.83 -24.31 4.01
N GLN A 259 -19.93 -23.98 4.95
CA GLN A 259 -18.49 -24.13 4.75
C GLN A 259 -18.02 -25.58 4.73
N LYS A 260 -18.65 -26.50 5.50
CA LYS A 260 -18.32 -27.92 5.48
C LYS A 260 -18.65 -28.61 4.16
N ASN A 261 -19.66 -28.12 3.46
CA ASN A 261 -20.06 -28.68 2.17
C ASN A 261 -19.17 -28.25 0.99
N TRP A 262 -18.40 -27.17 1.14
CA TRP A 262 -17.46 -26.72 0.10
C TRP A 262 -16.15 -27.51 0.08
N TYR A 263 -15.72 -28.08 1.21
CA TYR A 263 -14.49 -28.89 1.30
C TYR A 263 -14.63 -30.31 0.74
N ASN A 264 -15.82 -30.74 0.40
CA ASN A 264 -16.08 -32.08 -0.15
C ASN A 264 -16.30 -32.11 -1.66
N TYR A 265 -16.08 -30.99 -2.39
CA TYR A 265 -16.29 -30.92 -3.85
C TYR A 265 -15.05 -30.51 -4.64
N TYR A 266 -13.84 -30.53 -4.03
CA TYR A 266 -12.57 -30.41 -4.76
C TYR A 266 -11.54 -31.37 -4.21
#